data_7949409d127bdd443762baf86b56ec12
#
_entry.id   7949409d127bdd443762baf86b56ec12
#
_cell.length_a   1.000
_cell.length_b   1.000
_cell.length_c   1.000
_cell.angle_alpha   90.00
_cell.angle_beta   90.00
_cell.angle_gamma   90.00
#
_symmetry.space_group_name_H-M   'P 1'
#
loop_
_entity.id
_entity.type
_entity.pdbx_description
1 polymer ?
#
loop_
_entity_poly.entity_id
_entity_poly.type
_entity_poly.pdbx_seq_one_letter_code
_entity_poly.pdbx_strand_id
1 'polypeptide(L)'
;MAAARRIAFQLYRVLIALIAIACVVQIFLAGRGVFGIHGSASLDDQSSLNAHRDLGEIIGIAAIVVLILALIMWDKRLILWTFILALLAEIVQHATALPKHPWVSGLHPVSGVAILGISASLAHSAWAGKRAAAPAG
;
A
#
# COMPACT_ATOMS: atom_id res chain seq x y z
N MET A 1 18.91 21.87 -3.33
CA MET A 1 18.29 20.76 -4.08
C MET A 1 18.80 19.39 -3.66
N ALA A 2 20.10 19.14 -3.53
CA ALA A 2 20.65 17.82 -3.11
C ALA A 2 20.18 17.36 -1.72
N ALA A 3 20.12 18.28 -0.73
CA ALA A 3 19.67 17.97 0.63
C ALA A 3 18.19 17.53 0.65
N ALA A 4 17.30 18.25 -0.04
CA ALA A 4 15.88 17.92 -0.11
C ALA A 4 15.64 16.53 -0.74
N ARG A 5 16.34 16.19 -1.83
CA ARG A 5 16.26 14.88 -2.45
C ARG A 5 16.74 13.75 -1.52
N ARG A 6 17.79 14.02 -0.73
CA ARG A 6 18.29 13.05 0.25
C ARG A 6 17.26 12.78 1.35
N ILE A 7 16.65 13.83 1.89
CA ILE A 7 15.61 13.71 2.90
C ILE A 7 14.41 12.98 2.31
N ALA A 8 13.95 13.37 1.12
CA ALA A 8 12.85 12.70 0.43
C ALA A 8 13.12 11.21 0.23
N PHE A 9 14.35 10.82 -0.15
CA PHE A 9 14.72 9.40 -0.28
C PHE A 9 14.69 8.64 1.04
N GLN A 10 15.14 9.25 2.14
CA GLN A 10 15.09 8.60 3.46
C GLN A 10 13.64 8.36 3.91
N LEU A 11 12.78 9.38 3.75
CA LEU A 11 11.35 9.26 4.06
C LEU A 11 10.67 8.23 3.15
N TYR A 12 10.93 8.29 1.84
CA TYR A 12 10.41 7.35 0.85
C TYR A 12 10.67 5.90 1.24
N ARG A 13 11.93 5.54 1.51
CA ARG A 13 12.29 4.14 1.79
C ARG A 13 11.68 3.59 3.08
N VAL A 14 11.52 4.45 4.10
CA VAL A 14 10.84 4.05 5.34
C VAL A 14 9.36 3.86 5.09
N LEU A 15 8.73 4.84 4.44
CA LEU A 15 7.29 4.83 4.22
C LEU A 15 6.87 3.69 3.29
N ILE A 16 7.62 3.42 2.21
CA ILE A 16 7.30 2.31 1.30
C ILE A 16 7.44 0.94 1.97
N ALA A 17 8.40 0.78 2.91
CA ALA A 17 8.52 -0.44 3.70
C ALA A 17 7.35 -0.59 4.69
N LEU A 18 6.90 0.52 5.31
CA LEU A 18 5.74 0.51 6.19
C LEU A 18 4.45 0.18 5.42
N ILE A 19 4.28 0.67 4.19
CA ILE A 19 3.15 0.29 3.32
C ILE A 19 3.16 -1.23 3.08
N ALA A 20 4.31 -1.82 2.74
CA ALA A 20 4.40 -3.26 2.51
C ALA A 20 4.03 -4.08 3.77
N ILE A 21 4.49 -3.65 4.94
CA ILE A 21 4.12 -4.27 6.23
C ILE A 21 2.61 -4.10 6.50
N ALA A 22 2.08 -2.89 6.29
CA ALA A 22 0.68 -2.59 6.49
C ALA A 22 -0.22 -3.43 5.58
N CYS A 23 0.19 -3.73 4.34
CA CYS A 23 -0.53 -4.63 3.44
C CYS A 23 -0.62 -6.06 4.00
N VAL A 24 0.42 -6.57 4.67
CA VAL A 24 0.36 -7.89 5.33
C VAL A 24 -0.65 -7.86 6.48
N VAL A 25 -0.61 -6.80 7.31
CA VAL A 25 -1.60 -6.60 8.39
C VAL A 25 -3.01 -6.47 7.82
N GLN A 26 -3.16 -5.81 6.66
CA GLN A 26 -4.43 -5.63 5.97
C GLN A 26 -5.07 -6.96 5.56
N ILE A 27 -4.26 -7.92 5.08
CA ILE A 27 -4.73 -9.28 4.76
C ILE A 27 -5.25 -9.98 6.01
N PHE A 28 -4.52 -9.88 7.13
CA PHE A 28 -4.96 -10.44 8.41
C PHE A 28 -6.28 -9.82 8.89
N LEU A 29 -6.40 -8.48 8.83
CA LEU A 29 -7.61 -7.77 9.24
C LEU A 29 -8.81 -8.10 8.34
N ALA A 30 -8.60 -8.29 7.03
CA ALA A 30 -9.65 -8.74 6.13
C ALA A 30 -10.17 -10.14 6.51
N GLY A 31 -9.25 -11.09 6.74
CA GLY A 31 -9.61 -12.43 7.19
C GLY A 31 -10.39 -12.41 8.50
N ARG A 32 -9.86 -11.71 9.53
CA ARG A 32 -10.54 -11.53 10.81
C ARG A 32 -11.94 -10.92 10.66
N GLY A 33 -12.06 -9.89 9.79
CA GLY A 33 -13.34 -9.23 9.54
C GLY A 33 -14.37 -10.16 8.93
N VAL A 34 -14.00 -10.93 7.90
CA VAL A 34 -14.87 -11.90 7.24
C VAL A 34 -15.35 -12.99 8.21
N PHE A 35 -14.45 -13.54 9.02
CA PHE A 35 -14.84 -14.53 10.05
C PHE A 35 -15.70 -13.92 11.16
N GLY A 36 -15.49 -12.65 11.50
CA GLY A 36 -16.32 -11.90 12.45
C GLY A 36 -17.76 -11.73 11.98
N ILE A 37 -17.97 -11.46 10.69
CA ILE A 37 -19.31 -11.36 10.09
C ILE A 37 -20.07 -12.70 10.22
N HIS A 38 -19.41 -13.82 9.94
CA HIS A 38 -20.03 -15.16 10.07
C HIS A 38 -20.34 -15.54 11.52
N GLY A 39 -19.68 -14.94 12.50
CA GLY A 39 -19.95 -15.14 13.93
C GLY A 39 -21.00 -14.20 14.52
N SER A 40 -21.46 -13.19 13.77
CA SER A 40 -22.44 -12.21 14.23
C SER A 40 -23.88 -12.68 13.96
N ALA A 41 -24.80 -12.27 14.84
CA ALA A 41 -26.22 -12.60 14.68
C ALA A 41 -26.90 -11.90 13.50
N SER A 42 -26.24 -10.91 12.89
CA SER A 42 -26.72 -10.14 11.75
C SER A 42 -25.64 -10.03 10.69
N LEU A 43 -25.95 -10.44 9.45
CA LEU A 43 -25.07 -10.25 8.29
C LEU A 43 -24.90 -8.79 7.88
N ASP A 44 -25.73 -7.89 8.41
CA ASP A 44 -25.65 -6.44 8.15
C ASP A 44 -24.61 -5.75 9.04
N ASP A 45 -24.16 -6.39 10.13
CA ASP A 45 -23.11 -5.82 10.99
C ASP A 45 -21.71 -6.07 10.41
N GLN A 46 -21.21 -5.06 9.71
CA GLN A 46 -19.86 -5.06 9.14
C GLN A 46 -18.84 -4.34 10.02
N SER A 47 -19.14 -4.10 11.29
CA SER A 47 -18.24 -3.40 12.22
C SER A 47 -16.90 -4.14 12.41
N SER A 48 -16.90 -5.47 12.24
CA SER A 48 -15.68 -6.30 12.25
C SER A 48 -14.68 -5.96 11.16
N LEU A 49 -15.10 -5.26 10.08
CA LEU A 49 -14.26 -4.80 8.98
C LEU A 49 -13.74 -3.35 9.18
N ASN A 50 -14.13 -2.63 10.23
CA ASN A 50 -13.74 -1.23 10.41
C ASN A 50 -12.22 -1.07 10.46
N ALA A 51 -11.52 -1.89 11.23
CA ALA A 51 -10.05 -1.81 11.30
C ALA A 51 -9.37 -2.08 9.94
N HIS A 52 -9.97 -2.94 9.10
CA HIS A 52 -9.52 -3.17 7.72
C HIS A 52 -9.72 -1.92 6.86
N ARG A 53 -10.87 -1.27 6.97
CA ARG A 53 -11.18 -0.04 6.22
C ARG A 53 -10.26 1.10 6.61
N ASP A 54 -10.13 1.35 7.92
CA ASP A 54 -9.30 2.43 8.47
C ASP A 54 -7.82 2.28 8.03
N LEU A 55 -7.28 1.07 8.13
CA LEU A 55 -5.91 0.82 7.67
C LEU A 55 -5.79 0.95 6.15
N GLY A 56 -6.83 0.58 5.40
CA GLY A 56 -6.88 0.76 3.94
C GLY A 56 -6.75 2.21 3.53
N GLU A 57 -7.48 3.12 4.18
CA GLU A 57 -7.38 4.57 3.96
C GLU A 57 -6.00 5.12 4.29
N ILE A 58 -5.41 4.67 5.40
CA ILE A 58 -4.04 5.05 5.78
C ILE A 58 -3.02 4.62 4.71
N ILE A 59 -3.16 3.41 4.16
CA ILE A 59 -2.31 2.91 3.07
C ILE A 59 -2.47 3.78 1.82
N GLY A 60 -3.68 4.17 1.47
CA GLY A 60 -3.97 5.02 0.32
C GLY A 60 -3.31 6.40 0.46
N ILE A 61 -3.51 7.08 1.59
CA ILE A 61 -2.86 8.36 1.88
C ILE A 61 -1.33 8.23 1.84
N ALA A 62 -0.78 7.17 2.44
CA ALA A 62 0.65 6.91 2.43
C ALA A 62 1.18 6.69 1.01
N ALA A 63 0.43 6.03 0.12
CA ALA A 63 0.80 5.83 -1.28
C ALA A 63 0.87 7.16 -2.05
N ILE A 64 -0.04 8.10 -1.78
CA ILE A 64 0.02 9.47 -2.34
C ILE A 64 1.27 10.20 -1.83
N VAL A 65 1.57 10.11 -0.55
CA VAL A 65 2.78 10.75 0.02
C VAL A 65 4.04 10.18 -0.61
N VAL A 66 4.12 8.86 -0.81
CA VAL A 66 5.25 8.21 -1.49
C VAL A 66 5.39 8.68 -2.95
N LEU A 67 4.28 8.91 -3.66
CA LEU A 67 4.30 9.50 -5.00
C LEU A 67 4.86 10.94 -4.97
N ILE A 68 4.43 11.77 -4.02
CA ILE A 68 4.97 13.14 -3.87
C ILE A 68 6.48 13.10 -3.61
N LEU A 69 6.95 12.19 -2.75
CA LEU A 69 8.38 12.03 -2.50
C LEU A 69 9.14 11.60 -3.75
N ALA A 70 8.56 10.71 -4.57
CA ALA A 70 9.14 10.31 -5.85
C ALA A 70 9.25 11.48 -6.84
N LEU A 71 8.24 12.36 -6.88
CA LEU A 71 8.26 13.60 -7.67
C LEU A 71 9.36 14.56 -7.21
N ILE A 72 9.59 14.73 -5.90
CA ILE A 72 10.68 15.55 -5.36
C ILE A 72 12.06 14.99 -5.75
N MET A 73 12.19 13.66 -5.77
CA MET A 73 13.40 12.98 -6.20
C MET A 73 13.64 13.07 -7.71
N TRP A 74 12.58 13.30 -8.49
CA TRP A 74 12.59 13.39 -9.95
C TRP A 74 13.11 12.11 -10.63
N ASP A 75 12.77 10.94 -10.07
CA ASP A 75 13.11 9.63 -10.64
C ASP A 75 11.91 9.08 -11.42
N LYS A 76 12.02 9.02 -12.74
CA LYS A 76 10.93 8.61 -13.63
C LYS A 76 10.41 7.21 -13.33
N ARG A 77 11.30 6.28 -12.95
CA ARG A 77 10.92 4.90 -12.63
C ARG A 77 10.14 4.84 -11.32
N LEU A 78 10.62 5.56 -10.30
CA LEU A 78 9.92 5.64 -9.01
C LEU A 78 8.57 6.35 -9.17
N ILE A 79 8.51 7.43 -9.93
CA ILE A 79 7.26 8.16 -10.21
C ILE A 79 6.23 7.23 -10.86
N LEU A 80 6.63 6.47 -11.89
CA LEU A 80 5.72 5.54 -12.57
C LEU A 80 5.15 4.49 -11.58
N TRP A 81 6.01 3.80 -10.83
CA TRP A 81 5.57 2.72 -9.95
C TRP A 81 4.80 3.22 -8.74
N THR A 82 5.16 4.38 -8.19
CA THR A 82 4.41 4.99 -7.08
C THR A 82 3.08 5.58 -7.56
N PHE A 83 2.99 6.05 -8.80
CA PHE A 83 1.73 6.46 -9.42
C PHE A 83 0.78 5.26 -9.57
N ILE A 84 1.28 4.12 -10.10
CA ILE A 84 0.49 2.89 -10.20
C ILE A 84 0.05 2.42 -8.80
N LEU A 85 0.94 2.48 -7.81
CA LEU A 85 0.63 2.14 -6.43
C LEU A 85 -0.50 3.00 -5.86
N ALA A 86 -0.42 4.33 -6.02
CA ALA A 86 -1.44 5.26 -5.57
C ALA A 86 -2.78 5.06 -6.30
N LEU A 87 -2.75 4.82 -7.62
CA LEU A 87 -3.94 4.52 -8.42
C LEU A 87 -4.64 3.25 -7.90
N LEU A 88 -3.88 2.19 -7.64
CA LEU A 88 -4.43 0.94 -7.12
C LEU A 88 -4.99 1.14 -5.71
N ALA A 89 -4.26 1.82 -4.82
CA ALA A 89 -4.65 1.97 -3.42
C ALA A 89 -5.85 2.92 -3.24
N GLU A 90 -5.95 4.00 -4.00
CA GLU A 90 -7.02 4.99 -3.85
C GLU A 90 -8.22 4.71 -4.75
N ILE A 91 -8.00 4.42 -6.02
CA ILE A 91 -9.11 4.33 -6.98
C ILE A 91 -9.61 2.89 -7.11
N VAL A 92 -8.71 1.94 -7.40
CA VAL A 92 -9.12 0.56 -7.68
C VAL A 92 -9.64 -0.12 -6.41
N GLN A 93 -9.01 0.08 -5.26
CA GLN A 93 -9.46 -0.50 -3.99
C GLN A 93 -10.85 0.01 -3.61
N HIS A 94 -11.10 1.32 -3.69
CA HIS A 94 -12.41 1.86 -3.38
C HIS A 94 -13.49 1.43 -4.39
N ALA A 95 -13.17 1.44 -5.68
CA ALA A 95 -14.11 1.02 -6.73
C ALA A 95 -14.50 -0.46 -6.63
N THR A 96 -13.61 -1.31 -6.13
CA THR A 96 -13.83 -2.76 -6.02
C THR A 96 -14.35 -3.21 -4.65
N ALA A 97 -14.29 -2.34 -3.63
CA ALA A 97 -14.85 -2.61 -2.30
C ALA A 97 -16.39 -2.56 -2.25
N LEU A 98 -17.03 -1.89 -3.22
CA LEU A 98 -18.48 -1.72 -3.26
C LEU A 98 -19.14 -2.85 -4.06
N PRO A 99 -19.85 -3.77 -3.44
CA PRO A 99 -20.32 -5.00 -4.08
C PRO A 99 -21.62 -4.79 -4.86
N LYS A 100 -21.59 -4.18 -6.04
CA LYS A 100 -22.71 -4.25 -6.97
C LYS A 100 -22.67 -5.52 -7.84
N HIS A 101 -21.48 -6.04 -8.09
CA HIS A 101 -21.26 -7.24 -8.89
C HIS A 101 -20.16 -8.12 -8.27
N PRO A 102 -20.41 -9.44 -8.06
CA PRO A 102 -19.45 -10.35 -7.43
C PRO A 102 -18.07 -10.37 -8.11
N TRP A 103 -18.04 -10.26 -9.45
CA TRP A 103 -16.80 -10.22 -10.22
C TRP A 103 -15.94 -8.99 -9.91
N VAL A 104 -16.57 -7.82 -9.73
CA VAL A 104 -15.87 -6.58 -9.38
C VAL A 104 -15.30 -6.68 -7.97
N SER A 105 -16.09 -7.21 -7.02
CA SER A 105 -15.61 -7.42 -5.65
C SER A 105 -14.47 -8.44 -5.57
N GLY A 106 -14.44 -9.43 -6.47
CA GLY A 106 -13.31 -10.36 -6.60
C GLY A 106 -11.99 -9.70 -7.01
N LEU A 107 -12.02 -8.54 -7.65
CA LEU A 107 -10.81 -7.76 -7.99
C LEU A 107 -10.21 -7.05 -6.78
N HIS A 108 -10.97 -6.84 -5.71
CA HIS A 108 -10.48 -6.16 -4.51
C HIS A 108 -9.27 -6.89 -3.87
N PRO A 109 -9.32 -8.19 -3.55
CA PRO A 109 -8.15 -8.89 -3.04
C PRO A 109 -7.02 -9.00 -4.05
N VAL A 110 -7.31 -9.11 -5.35
CA VAL A 110 -6.28 -9.16 -6.40
C VAL A 110 -5.48 -7.86 -6.46
N SER A 111 -6.16 -6.71 -6.43
CA SER A 111 -5.50 -5.41 -6.37
C SER A 111 -4.72 -5.22 -5.06
N GLY A 112 -5.22 -5.73 -3.94
CA GLY A 112 -4.50 -5.74 -2.66
C GLY A 112 -3.17 -6.50 -2.73
N VAL A 113 -3.15 -7.67 -3.38
CA VAL A 113 -1.91 -8.44 -3.62
C VAL A 113 -0.96 -7.68 -4.55
N ALA A 114 -1.48 -6.99 -5.57
CA ALA A 114 -0.66 -6.15 -6.46
C ALA A 114 -0.01 -4.98 -5.69
N ILE A 115 -0.76 -4.29 -4.80
CA ILE A 115 -0.25 -3.24 -3.93
C ILE A 115 0.89 -3.76 -3.05
N LEU A 116 0.70 -4.93 -2.41
CA LEU A 116 1.74 -5.59 -1.61
C LEU A 116 2.98 -5.90 -2.45
N GLY A 117 2.82 -6.50 -3.62
CA GLY A 117 3.93 -6.87 -4.51
C GLY A 117 4.74 -5.66 -4.97
N ILE A 118 4.06 -4.59 -5.39
CA ILE A 118 4.71 -3.35 -5.82
C ILE A 118 5.44 -2.69 -4.65
N SER A 119 4.78 -2.50 -3.50
CA SER A 119 5.39 -1.85 -2.34
C SER A 119 6.57 -2.63 -1.78
N ALA A 120 6.49 -3.97 -1.71
CA ALA A 120 7.59 -4.84 -1.29
C ALA A 120 8.78 -4.77 -2.26
N SER A 121 8.53 -4.78 -3.57
CA SER A 121 9.58 -4.65 -4.60
C SER A 121 10.29 -3.30 -4.54
N LEU A 122 9.54 -2.21 -4.39
CA LEU A 122 10.08 -0.86 -4.23
C LEU A 122 10.87 -0.72 -2.93
N ALA A 123 10.36 -1.26 -1.82
CA ALA A 123 11.07 -1.29 -0.55
C ALA A 123 12.38 -2.06 -0.67
N HIS A 124 12.35 -3.27 -1.22
CA HIS A 124 13.56 -4.06 -1.44
C HIS A 124 14.61 -3.27 -2.25
N SER A 125 14.21 -2.67 -3.37
CA SER A 125 15.12 -1.90 -4.22
C SER A 125 15.74 -0.69 -3.49
N ALA A 126 14.94 0.03 -2.69
CA ALA A 126 15.38 1.19 -1.93
C ALA A 126 16.39 0.83 -0.81
N TRP A 127 16.30 -0.37 -0.26
CA TRP A 127 17.21 -0.84 0.79
C TRP A 127 18.41 -1.60 0.23
N ALA A 128 18.28 -2.34 -0.87
CA ALA A 128 19.37 -3.05 -1.53
C ALA A 128 20.41 -2.08 -2.13
N GLY A 129 19.95 -0.97 -2.75
CA GLY A 129 20.84 0.04 -3.32
C GLY A 129 21.81 0.68 -2.33
N LYS A 130 21.49 0.71 -1.03
CA LYS A 130 22.41 1.16 0.02
C LYS A 130 23.53 0.19 0.33
N ARG A 131 23.29 -1.11 0.18
CA ARG A 131 24.32 -2.14 0.44
C ARG A 131 25.39 -2.13 -0.64
N ALA A 132 25.02 -1.82 -1.89
CA ALA A 132 25.96 -1.71 -2.99
C ALA A 132 26.81 -0.44 -2.96
N ALA A 133 26.39 0.61 -2.24
CA ALA A 133 27.09 1.88 -2.12
C ALA A 133 27.98 2.01 -0.86
N ALA A 134 27.99 1.00 0.02
CA ALA A 134 28.91 0.96 1.15
C ALA A 134 30.31 0.64 0.63
N PRO A 135 31.36 1.49 0.92
CA PRO A 135 32.71 1.14 0.54
C PRO A 135 33.11 -0.16 1.22
N ALA A 136 33.72 -1.08 0.46
CA ALA A 136 34.40 -2.23 1.02
C ALA A 136 35.54 -1.68 1.91
N GLY A 137 35.38 -1.79 3.24
CA GLY A 137 36.39 -1.42 4.23
C GLY A 137 37.58 -2.35 4.20
#